data_ac220acf7d0b9d1675c404d21ec5a775
#
_entry.id   ac220acf7d0b9d1675c404d21ec5a775
#
_cell.length_a   1.000
_cell.length_b   1.000
_cell.length_c   1.000
_cell.angle_alpha   90.00
_cell.angle_beta   90.00
_cell.angle_gamma   90.00
#
_symmetry.space_group_name_H-M   'P 1'
#
loop_
_entity.id
_entity.type
_entity.pdbx_description
1 polymer ?
#
loop_
_entity_poly.entity_id
_entity_poly.type
_entity_poly.pdbx_seq_one_letter_code
_entity_poly.pdbx_strand_id
1 'polypeptide(L)'
;MKVTRNTVAKGAILDLISNSDSALSHSEIHKLTQDLCDRVTIYRILDRLVNEDVIHKIVNLDGTIKYAKCHHENHVHIHNHVHFSCEKCLKVTCMENVQPSYIIPRNYKVNDVNFTLSGLCPNCL
;
A
#
# COMPACT_ATOMS: atom_id res chain seq x y z
N MET A 1 -16.95 15.03 20.89
CA MET A 1 -16.73 14.09 19.77
C MET A 1 -16.59 12.68 20.32
N LYS A 2 -17.49 11.81 19.96
CA LYS A 2 -17.40 10.42 20.41
C LYS A 2 -16.33 9.68 19.62
N VAL A 3 -15.29 9.21 20.30
CA VAL A 3 -14.30 8.32 19.69
C VAL A 3 -14.86 6.91 19.75
N THR A 4 -15.18 6.35 18.60
CA THR A 4 -15.68 4.99 18.51
C THR A 4 -14.51 4.00 18.49
N ARG A 5 -14.80 2.74 18.79
CA ARG A 5 -13.81 1.65 18.69
C ARG A 5 -13.21 1.57 17.28
N ASN A 6 -14.04 1.77 16.25
CA ASN A 6 -13.57 1.76 14.86
C ASN A 6 -12.64 2.95 14.55
N THR A 7 -12.87 4.10 15.17
CA THR A 7 -12.00 5.26 14.99
C THR A 7 -10.62 5.01 15.58
N VAL A 8 -10.56 4.36 16.74
CA VAL A 8 -9.29 3.98 17.38
C VAL A 8 -8.54 2.97 16.51
N ALA A 9 -9.25 1.96 15.99
CA ALA A 9 -8.66 0.95 15.14
C ALA A 9 -8.14 1.56 13.82
N LYS A 10 -8.90 2.46 13.21
CA LYS A 10 -8.50 3.16 11.98
C LYS A 10 -7.21 3.95 12.19
N GLY A 11 -7.12 4.69 13.28
CA GLY A 11 -5.92 5.45 13.62
C GLY A 11 -4.71 4.56 13.84
N ALA A 12 -4.88 3.46 14.57
CA ALA A 12 -3.80 2.51 14.85
C ALA A 12 -3.28 1.85 13.56
N ILE A 13 -4.18 1.44 12.68
CA ILE A 13 -3.81 0.81 11.41
C ILE A 13 -3.07 1.81 10.52
N LEU A 14 -3.57 3.03 10.43
CA LEU A 14 -2.92 4.08 9.64
C LEU A 14 -1.52 4.39 10.16
N ASP A 15 -1.35 4.45 11.49
CA ASP A 15 -0.04 4.66 12.09
C ASP A 15 0.94 3.53 11.78
N LEU A 16 0.48 2.29 11.83
CA LEU A 16 1.31 1.13 11.46
C LEU A 16 1.82 1.24 10.03
N ILE A 17 0.92 1.54 9.10
CA ILE A 17 1.27 1.65 7.69
C ILE A 17 2.19 2.85 7.47
N SER A 18 1.91 3.97 8.09
CA SER A 18 2.68 5.20 7.93
C SER A 18 4.10 5.08 8.47
N ASN A 19 4.29 4.33 9.55
CA ASN A 19 5.59 4.18 10.20
C ASN A 19 6.38 2.98 9.68
N SER A 20 5.79 2.18 8.81
CA SER A 20 6.47 1.05 8.21
C SER A 20 7.35 1.49 7.05
N ASP A 21 8.56 0.96 6.98
CA ASP A 21 9.48 1.20 5.87
C ASP A 21 9.15 0.38 4.62
N SER A 22 8.19 -0.53 4.74
CA SER A 22 7.72 -1.36 3.64
C SER A 22 6.21 -1.48 3.68
N ALA A 23 5.60 -1.86 2.55
CA ALA A 23 4.17 -2.09 2.49
C ALA A 23 3.77 -3.29 3.35
N LEU A 24 2.59 -3.24 3.94
CA LEU A 24 2.10 -4.27 4.85
C LEU A 24 0.90 -5.00 4.26
N SER A 25 0.88 -6.33 4.42
CA SER A 25 -0.28 -7.14 4.05
C SER A 25 -1.35 -7.10 5.14
N HIS A 26 -2.55 -7.56 4.79
CA HIS A 26 -3.64 -7.71 5.76
C HIS A 26 -3.21 -8.60 6.94
N SER A 27 -2.55 -9.72 6.65
CA SER A 27 -2.10 -10.67 7.68
C SER A 27 -1.08 -10.04 8.62
N GLU A 28 -0.15 -9.26 8.08
CA GLU A 28 0.85 -8.56 8.89
C GLU A 28 0.19 -7.52 9.79
N ILE A 29 -0.78 -6.76 9.25
CA ILE A 29 -1.53 -5.77 10.01
C ILE A 29 -2.34 -6.45 11.12
N HIS A 30 -2.98 -7.58 10.82
CA HIS A 30 -3.75 -8.33 11.81
C HIS A 30 -2.87 -8.80 12.97
N LYS A 31 -1.67 -9.30 12.67
CA LYS A 31 -0.70 -9.70 13.70
C LYS A 31 -0.26 -8.54 14.57
N LEU A 32 -0.02 -7.39 13.97
CA LEU A 32 0.48 -6.21 14.68
C LEU A 32 -0.59 -5.50 15.50
N THR A 33 -1.85 -5.71 15.17
CA THR A 33 -2.99 -5.11 15.86
C THR A 33 -3.76 -6.11 16.72
N GLN A 34 -3.09 -7.14 17.22
CA GLN A 34 -3.73 -8.22 17.99
C GLN A 34 -4.77 -7.66 18.97
N ASP A 35 -5.94 -8.30 19.00
CA ASP A 35 -7.04 -8.00 19.92
C ASP A 35 -7.69 -6.62 19.73
N LEU A 36 -7.21 -5.80 18.82
CA LEU A 36 -7.80 -4.48 18.58
C LEU A 36 -9.09 -4.60 17.74
N CYS A 37 -9.06 -5.43 16.71
CA CYS A 37 -10.23 -5.68 15.86
C CYS A 37 -10.05 -6.98 15.06
N ASP A 38 -11.16 -7.48 14.53
CA ASP A 38 -11.16 -8.71 13.74
C ASP A 38 -10.75 -8.46 12.27
N ARG A 39 -10.60 -9.55 11.51
CA ARG A 39 -10.18 -9.49 10.12
C ARG A 39 -11.13 -8.69 9.24
N VAL A 40 -12.41 -8.84 9.44
CA VAL A 40 -13.44 -8.14 8.65
C VAL A 40 -13.34 -6.64 8.88
N THR A 41 -13.16 -6.22 10.12
CA THR A 41 -13.01 -4.82 10.48
C THR A 41 -11.75 -4.23 9.84
N ILE A 42 -10.63 -4.98 9.84
CA ILE A 42 -9.39 -4.54 9.21
C ILE A 42 -9.61 -4.32 7.70
N TYR A 43 -10.26 -5.25 7.00
CA TYR A 43 -10.56 -5.11 5.58
C TYR A 43 -11.40 -3.86 5.29
N ARG A 44 -12.43 -3.62 6.11
CA ARG A 44 -13.28 -2.44 5.95
C ARG A 44 -12.50 -1.14 6.15
N ILE A 45 -11.60 -1.12 7.12
CA ILE A 45 -10.75 0.05 7.38
C ILE A 45 -9.79 0.29 6.22
N LEU A 46 -9.12 -0.78 5.73
CA LEU A 46 -8.20 -0.68 4.62
C LEU A 46 -8.90 -0.20 3.35
N ASP A 47 -10.07 -0.76 3.03
CA ASP A 47 -10.85 -0.32 1.88
C ASP A 47 -11.24 1.14 1.98
N ARG A 48 -11.65 1.58 3.16
CA ARG A 48 -11.99 2.99 3.40
C ARG A 48 -10.79 3.90 3.20
N LEU A 49 -9.63 3.52 3.74
CA LEU A 49 -8.41 4.31 3.59
C LEU A 49 -7.95 4.39 2.14
N VAL A 50 -8.11 3.31 1.38
CA VAL A 50 -7.82 3.31 -0.06
C VAL A 50 -8.79 4.22 -0.81
N ASN A 51 -10.08 4.14 -0.50
CA ASN A 51 -11.10 4.98 -1.13
C ASN A 51 -10.92 6.46 -0.80
N GLU A 52 -10.37 6.77 0.36
CA GLU A 52 -10.07 8.14 0.78
C GLU A 52 -8.71 8.63 0.25
N ASP A 53 -8.01 7.82 -0.54
CA ASP A 53 -6.67 8.10 -1.08
C ASP A 53 -5.60 8.35 -0.01
N VAL A 54 -5.81 7.86 1.20
CA VAL A 54 -4.84 7.98 2.30
C VAL A 54 -3.72 6.96 2.16
N ILE A 55 -4.06 5.76 1.72
CA ILE A 55 -3.12 4.69 1.43
C ILE A 55 -3.40 4.14 0.03
N HIS A 56 -2.46 3.40 -0.53
CA HIS A 56 -2.71 2.71 -1.78
C HIS A 56 -2.44 1.22 -1.66
N LYS A 57 -3.10 0.50 -2.53
CA LYS A 57 -3.09 -0.95 -2.60
C LYS A 57 -2.09 -1.40 -3.66
N ILE A 58 -1.20 -2.31 -3.29
CA ILE A 58 -0.19 -2.86 -4.18
C ILE A 58 -0.48 -4.35 -4.36
N VAL A 59 -0.61 -4.77 -5.61
CA VAL A 59 -0.82 -6.18 -5.94
C VAL A 59 0.50 -6.75 -6.44
N ASN A 60 1.05 -7.71 -5.71
CA ASN A 60 2.28 -8.39 -6.09
C ASN A 60 2.04 -9.40 -7.22
N LEU A 61 3.13 -9.83 -7.85
CA LEU A 61 3.07 -10.82 -8.91
C LEU A 61 2.50 -12.17 -8.44
N ASP A 62 2.68 -12.50 -7.18
CA ASP A 62 2.15 -13.72 -6.57
C ASP A 62 0.67 -13.59 -6.13
N GLY A 63 0.06 -12.43 -6.37
CA GLY A 63 -1.30 -12.14 -5.97
C GLY A 63 -1.47 -11.56 -4.57
N THR A 64 -0.41 -11.48 -3.79
CA THR A 64 -0.46 -10.91 -2.44
C THR A 64 -0.75 -9.41 -2.53
N ILE A 65 -1.67 -8.94 -1.70
CA ILE A 65 -2.03 -7.53 -1.63
C ILE A 65 -1.36 -6.90 -0.43
N LYS A 66 -0.68 -5.79 -0.65
CA LYS A 66 -0.05 -4.99 0.41
C LYS A 66 -0.52 -3.55 0.33
N TYR A 67 -0.38 -2.85 1.44
CA TYR A 67 -0.84 -1.48 1.59
C TYR A 67 0.30 -0.59 2.05
N ALA A 68 0.37 0.60 1.49
CA ALA A 68 1.41 1.56 1.81
C ALA A 68 0.84 2.97 1.79
N LYS A 69 1.43 3.84 2.62
CA LYS A 69 1.12 5.26 2.56
C LYS A 69 2.17 5.95 1.72
N CYS A 70 1.75 6.64 0.68
CA CYS A 70 2.64 7.45 -0.13
C CYS A 70 2.72 8.87 0.41
N HIS A 71 3.93 9.36 0.53
CA HIS A 71 4.18 10.74 0.90
C HIS A 71 4.10 11.58 -0.37
N HIS A 72 2.93 12.18 -0.61
CA HIS A 72 2.75 13.11 -1.72
C HIS A 72 2.83 14.52 -1.19
N GLU A 73 3.81 15.27 -1.67
CA GLU A 73 3.79 16.70 -1.54
C GLU A 73 2.70 17.22 -2.49
N ASN A 74 1.88 18.17 -2.04
CA ASN A 74 0.88 18.89 -2.83
C ASN A 74 -0.43 18.16 -3.12
N HIS A 75 -0.81 17.14 -2.38
CA HIS A 75 -2.10 16.45 -2.49
C HIS A 75 -2.42 15.91 -3.89
N VAL A 76 -1.43 15.78 -4.76
CA VAL A 76 -1.61 15.18 -6.07
C VAL A 76 -1.34 13.69 -5.95
N HIS A 77 -2.42 12.90 -5.97
CA HIS A 77 -2.30 11.45 -5.95
C HIS A 77 -1.95 10.95 -7.33
N ILE A 78 -0.67 10.97 -7.67
CA ILE A 78 -0.19 10.32 -8.88
C ILE A 78 0.17 8.90 -8.47
N HIS A 79 -0.73 7.96 -8.78
CA HIS A 79 -0.51 6.53 -8.50
C HIS A 79 0.43 5.88 -9.51
N ASN A 80 1.34 6.65 -10.10
CA ASN A 80 2.22 6.21 -11.18
C ASN A 80 3.62 5.83 -10.72
N HIS A 81 3.85 5.79 -9.42
CA HIS A 81 5.19 5.44 -8.95
C HIS A 81 5.41 3.94 -8.98
N VAL A 82 6.67 3.57 -9.05
CA VAL A 82 7.09 2.19 -9.13
C VAL A 82 7.15 1.57 -7.73
N HIS A 83 6.72 0.34 -7.60
CA HIS A 83 6.89 -0.47 -6.39
C HIS A 83 7.93 -1.54 -6.67
N PHE A 84 8.78 -1.82 -5.70
CA PHE A 84 9.79 -2.87 -5.81
C PHE A 84 9.45 -4.01 -4.85
N SER A 85 9.40 -5.24 -5.38
CA SER A 85 9.15 -6.44 -4.61
C SER A 85 10.42 -7.28 -4.56
N CYS A 86 10.97 -7.49 -3.36
CA CYS A 86 12.13 -8.33 -3.18
C CYS A 86 11.73 -9.81 -3.18
N GLU A 87 12.36 -10.61 -4.02
CA GLU A 87 12.06 -12.03 -4.13
C GLU A 87 12.58 -12.84 -2.94
N LYS A 88 13.55 -12.31 -2.22
CA LYS A 88 14.19 -13.02 -1.09
C LYS A 88 13.54 -12.68 0.25
N CYS A 89 13.49 -11.41 0.62
CA CYS A 89 12.91 -11.00 1.90
C CYS A 89 11.42 -10.67 1.82
N LEU A 90 10.86 -10.62 0.62
CA LEU A 90 9.45 -10.40 0.32
C LEU A 90 8.93 -9.00 0.69
N LYS A 91 9.81 -8.07 0.99
CA LYS A 91 9.42 -6.69 1.25
C LYS A 91 9.01 -5.98 -0.03
N VAL A 92 7.97 -5.16 0.06
CA VAL A 92 7.51 -4.31 -1.03
C VAL A 92 7.74 -2.87 -0.63
N THR A 93 8.46 -2.14 -1.46
CA THR A 93 8.87 -0.76 -1.19
C THR A 93 8.39 0.16 -2.30
N CYS A 94 7.91 1.35 -1.93
CA CYS A 94 7.60 2.39 -2.91
C CYS A 94 8.86 3.09 -3.36
N MET A 95 9.02 3.22 -4.68
CA MET A 95 10.12 3.99 -5.28
C MET A 95 9.57 5.30 -5.82
N GLU A 96 9.40 6.27 -4.95
CA GLU A 96 8.75 7.54 -5.30
C GLU A 96 9.55 8.37 -6.31
N ASN A 97 10.87 8.18 -6.34
CA ASN A 97 11.77 8.93 -7.23
C ASN A 97 11.91 8.30 -8.61
N VAL A 98 11.29 7.15 -8.84
CA VAL A 98 11.36 6.45 -10.12
C VAL A 98 10.05 6.68 -10.86
N GLN A 99 10.13 7.31 -12.04
CA GLN A 99 8.96 7.58 -12.86
C GLN A 99 9.04 6.72 -14.12
N PRO A 100 8.16 5.75 -14.28
CA PRO A 100 8.12 4.95 -15.49
C PRO A 100 7.47 5.72 -16.62
N SER A 101 7.87 5.43 -17.84
CA SER A 101 7.21 5.96 -19.04
C SER A 101 6.71 4.81 -19.90
N TYR A 102 5.61 5.04 -20.57
CA TYR A 102 5.02 4.04 -21.44
C TYR A 102 4.20 4.72 -22.55
N ILE A 103 4.02 4.01 -23.64
CA ILE A 103 3.24 4.49 -24.78
C ILE A 103 2.00 3.62 -24.88
N ILE A 104 0.83 4.28 -24.90
CA ILE A 104 -0.45 3.60 -24.99
C ILE A 104 -0.94 3.66 -26.44
N PRO A 105 -1.35 2.53 -27.04
CA PRO A 105 -1.97 2.56 -28.37
C PRO A 105 -3.22 3.40 -28.40
N ARG A 106 -3.56 3.94 -29.58
CA ARG A 106 -4.80 4.68 -29.78
C ARG A 106 -6.01 3.80 -29.46
N ASN A 107 -7.07 4.39 -29.03
CA ASN A 107 -8.36 3.75 -28.71
C ASN A 107 -8.37 2.93 -27.42
N TYR A 108 -7.33 3.04 -26.59
CA TYR A 108 -7.34 2.47 -25.24
C TYR A 108 -7.50 3.59 -24.22
N LYS A 109 -8.43 3.38 -23.29
CA LYS A 109 -8.58 4.28 -22.14
C LYS A 109 -8.00 3.57 -20.92
N VAL A 110 -6.97 4.16 -20.31
CA VAL A 110 -6.35 3.61 -19.12
C VAL A 110 -6.96 4.26 -17.88
N ASN A 111 -7.59 3.46 -17.03
CA ASN A 111 -8.16 3.94 -15.79
C ASN A 111 -7.21 3.75 -14.61
N ASP A 112 -6.32 2.78 -14.70
CA ASP A 112 -5.46 2.41 -13.59
C ASP A 112 -4.12 1.90 -14.10
N VAL A 113 -3.05 2.23 -13.37
CA VAL A 113 -1.70 1.84 -13.77
C VAL A 113 -0.97 1.30 -12.54
N ASN A 114 -0.29 0.18 -12.70
CA ASN A 114 0.47 -0.44 -11.63
C ASN A 114 1.82 -0.90 -12.19
N PHE A 115 2.91 -0.32 -11.68
CA PHE A 115 4.26 -0.70 -12.06
C PHE A 115 4.95 -1.39 -10.90
N THR A 116 5.33 -2.65 -11.10
CA THR A 116 6.03 -3.45 -10.10
C THR A 116 7.32 -4.00 -10.68
N LEU A 117 8.43 -3.74 -10.00
CA LEU A 117 9.72 -4.33 -10.30
C LEU A 117 9.99 -5.46 -9.32
N SER A 118 10.55 -6.55 -9.78
CA SER A 118 10.91 -7.69 -8.95
C SER A 118 12.40 -7.95 -9.05
N GLY A 119 13.00 -8.37 -7.95
CA GLY A 119 14.42 -8.68 -7.92
C GLY A 119 14.91 -8.78 -6.49
N LEU A 120 16.15 -8.34 -6.25
CA LEU A 120 16.73 -8.37 -4.91
C LEU A 120 16.93 -6.95 -4.41
N CYS A 121 16.52 -6.69 -3.17
CA CYS A 121 16.76 -5.40 -2.52
C CYS A 121 18.24 -5.28 -2.10
N PRO A 122 18.71 -4.06 -1.74
CA PRO A 122 20.11 -3.86 -1.35
C PRO A 122 20.57 -4.75 -0.22
N ASN A 123 19.69 -5.10 0.71
CA ASN A 123 20.04 -5.97 1.85
C ASN A 123 20.11 -7.44 1.47
N CYS A 124 19.57 -7.84 0.33
CA CYS A 124 19.51 -9.22 -0.13
C CYS A 124 20.45 -9.52 -1.30
N LEU A 125 21.16 -8.54 -1.79
CA LEU A 125 22.13 -8.70 -2.87
C LEU A 125 23.30 -9.58 -2.45
#